data_7c8906874d5cf5e538beaf2538044645
#
_entry.id   7c8906874d5cf5e538beaf2538044645
#
_cell.length_a   1.000
_cell.length_b   1.000
_cell.length_c   1.000
_cell.angle_alpha   90.00
_cell.angle_beta   90.00
_cell.angle_gamma   90.00
#
_symmetry.space_group_name_H-M   'P 1'
#
loop_
_entity.id
_entity.type
_entity.pdbx_description
1 polymer ?
#
loop_
_entity_poly.entity_id
_entity_poly.type
_entity_poly.pdbx_seq_one_letter_code
_entity_poly.pdbx_strand_id
1 'polypeptide(L)'
;MFSEKLKSLRKEAKLSQEQLADKLNVSRQAVTKWESNGGTPDLDNLIAIASLFQLSLDELLDHQHGLPKASADESVTEYDIDGKKRFDISIISSKKVCLYGYEGEKIQVRLTADEIIDMQKAFKVKIDDVKQKIDISVDHYNNMTATQAKAKLNVAIYLPNQYLLGIELSDQTEYLTISNLHTDFEFSGKAK
;
A
#
# COMPACT_ATOMS: atom_id res chain seq x y z
N MET A 1 10.41 8.21 -7.10
CA MET A 1 11.84 7.84 -7.32
C MET A 1 12.58 7.70 -5.98
N PHE A 2 13.55 6.77 -5.87
CA PHE A 2 14.31 6.55 -4.62
C PHE A 2 14.93 7.84 -4.03
N SER A 3 15.51 8.69 -4.86
CA SER A 3 16.12 9.97 -4.45
C SER A 3 15.16 10.91 -3.72
N GLU A 4 13.94 11.04 -4.22
CA GLU A 4 12.90 11.87 -3.61
C GLU A 4 12.37 11.23 -2.31
N LYS A 5 12.20 9.92 -2.31
CA LYS A 5 11.79 9.14 -1.13
C LYS A 5 12.80 9.30 0.00
N LEU A 6 14.10 9.08 -0.28
CA LEU A 6 15.17 9.26 0.71
C LEU A 6 15.17 10.67 1.28
N LYS A 7 15.06 11.69 0.40
CA LYS A 7 15.01 13.10 0.80
C LYS A 7 13.80 13.42 1.68
N SER A 8 12.63 12.84 1.40
CA SER A 8 11.41 12.99 2.19
C SER A 8 11.58 12.37 3.57
N LEU A 9 11.99 11.10 3.64
CA LEU A 9 12.24 10.37 4.89
C LEU A 9 13.23 11.11 5.80
N ARG A 10 14.33 11.60 5.22
CA ARG A 10 15.30 12.39 5.98
C ARG A 10 14.69 13.67 6.56
N LYS A 11 13.90 14.41 5.77
CA LYS A 11 13.25 15.65 6.22
C LYS A 11 12.19 15.39 7.30
N GLU A 12 11.39 14.34 7.15
CA GLU A 12 10.40 13.92 8.15
C GLU A 12 11.07 13.55 9.47
N ALA A 13 12.21 12.88 9.42
CA ALA A 13 13.05 12.59 10.59
C ALA A 13 13.83 13.82 11.12
N LYS A 14 13.68 15.01 10.48
CA LYS A 14 14.37 16.27 10.83
C LYS A 14 15.91 16.16 10.82
N LEU A 15 16.44 15.31 9.96
CA LEU A 15 17.89 15.10 9.81
C LEU A 15 18.49 16.01 8.73
N SER A 16 19.70 16.53 8.96
CA SER A 16 20.52 17.08 7.88
C SER A 16 21.12 15.95 7.03
N GLN A 17 21.63 16.26 5.84
CA GLN A 17 22.35 15.26 5.02
C GLN A 17 23.59 14.71 5.73
N GLU A 18 24.26 15.53 6.54
CA GLU A 18 25.41 15.15 7.34
C GLU A 18 25.00 14.18 8.47
N GLN A 19 23.95 14.50 9.20
CA GLN A 19 23.42 13.62 10.25
C GLN A 19 22.90 12.27 9.69
N LEU A 20 22.33 12.26 8.50
CA LEU A 20 21.95 11.01 7.85
C LEU A 20 23.20 10.21 7.45
N ALA A 21 24.23 10.88 6.91
CA ALA A 21 25.49 10.24 6.54
C ALA A 21 26.17 9.60 7.75
N ASP A 22 26.24 10.32 8.88
CA ASP A 22 26.79 9.80 10.14
C ASP A 22 26.04 8.54 10.63
N LYS A 23 24.69 8.57 10.57
CA LYS A 23 23.87 7.42 10.98
C LYS A 23 24.05 6.19 10.08
N LEU A 24 24.34 6.41 8.81
CA LEU A 24 24.58 5.35 7.82
C LEU A 24 26.06 4.97 7.69
N ASN A 25 26.96 5.65 8.42
CA ASN A 25 28.40 5.47 8.32
C ASN A 25 28.96 5.65 6.89
N VAL A 26 28.44 6.67 6.19
CA VAL A 26 28.87 7.04 4.84
C VAL A 26 29.27 8.50 4.76
N SER A 27 29.82 8.94 3.63
CA SER A 27 30.13 10.35 3.43
C SER A 27 28.88 11.19 3.15
N ARG A 28 28.84 12.46 3.56
CA ARG A 28 27.79 13.41 3.18
C ARG A 28 27.63 13.51 1.65
N GLN A 29 28.73 13.39 0.92
CA GLN A 29 28.73 13.42 -0.55
C GLN A 29 27.94 12.23 -1.14
N ALA A 30 28.01 11.04 -0.53
CA ALA A 30 27.22 9.88 -0.92
C ALA A 30 25.72 10.18 -0.77
N VAL A 31 25.29 10.68 0.39
CA VAL A 31 23.88 11.06 0.62
C VAL A 31 23.43 12.14 -0.38
N THR A 32 24.25 13.17 -0.60
CA THR A 32 23.93 14.21 -1.60
C THR A 32 23.75 13.64 -2.99
N LYS A 33 24.62 12.71 -3.38
CA LYS A 33 24.56 12.03 -4.68
C LYS A 33 23.29 11.17 -4.82
N TRP A 34 22.90 10.45 -3.78
CA TRP A 34 21.69 9.64 -3.76
C TRP A 34 20.42 10.50 -3.84
N GLU A 35 20.35 11.62 -3.10
CA GLU A 35 19.20 12.52 -3.11
C GLU A 35 19.09 13.38 -4.38
N SER A 36 20.16 13.53 -5.14
CA SER A 36 20.17 14.26 -6.42
C SER A 36 20.07 13.36 -7.65
N ASN A 37 19.76 12.09 -7.48
CA ASN A 37 19.70 11.07 -8.53
C ASN A 37 21.03 10.90 -9.31
N GLY A 38 22.13 11.27 -8.68
CA GLY A 38 23.50 11.16 -9.25
C GLY A 38 24.14 9.78 -9.02
N GLY A 39 23.45 8.84 -8.40
CA GLY A 39 23.89 7.47 -8.15
C GLY A 39 22.94 6.74 -7.21
N THR A 40 23.09 5.41 -7.15
CA THR A 40 22.31 4.52 -6.30
C THR A 40 23.18 3.98 -5.18
N PRO A 41 22.67 3.84 -3.93
CA PRO A 41 23.37 3.10 -2.88
C PRO A 41 23.60 1.64 -3.30
N ASP A 42 24.63 1.02 -2.78
CA ASP A 42 24.77 -0.43 -2.82
C ASP A 42 23.76 -1.13 -1.91
N LEU A 43 23.70 -2.45 -1.96
CA LEU A 43 22.72 -3.24 -1.22
C LEU A 43 22.84 -3.05 0.29
N ASP A 44 24.07 -2.99 0.82
CA ASP A 44 24.30 -2.84 2.26
C ASP A 44 23.81 -1.49 2.76
N ASN A 45 24.04 -0.43 2.00
CA ASN A 45 23.50 0.90 2.30
C ASN A 45 21.97 0.97 2.15
N LEU A 46 21.39 0.28 1.17
CA LEU A 46 19.93 0.19 1.05
C LEU A 46 19.29 -0.50 2.28
N ILE A 47 19.89 -1.59 2.76
CA ILE A 47 19.47 -2.30 3.97
C ILE A 47 19.60 -1.38 5.19
N ALA A 48 20.71 -0.65 5.32
CA ALA A 48 20.94 0.29 6.42
C ALA A 48 19.89 1.43 6.42
N ILE A 49 19.59 2.00 5.25
CA ILE A 49 18.57 3.04 5.09
C ILE A 49 17.18 2.49 5.46
N ALA A 50 16.79 1.33 4.94
CA ALA A 50 15.53 0.68 5.25
C ALA A 50 15.38 0.44 6.76
N SER A 51 16.41 -0.10 7.40
CA SER A 51 16.44 -0.34 8.85
C SER A 51 16.34 0.96 9.66
N LEU A 52 17.06 2.03 9.25
CA LEU A 52 17.06 3.31 9.94
C LEU A 52 15.66 3.95 9.97
N PHE A 53 14.91 3.83 8.86
CA PHE A 53 13.56 4.38 8.71
C PHE A 53 12.45 3.38 8.99
N GLN A 54 12.78 2.16 9.44
CA GLN A 54 11.83 1.08 9.75
C GLN A 54 10.93 0.72 8.56
N LEU A 55 11.50 0.69 7.37
CA LEU A 55 10.85 0.31 6.12
C LEU A 55 11.37 -1.04 5.63
N SER A 56 10.58 -1.73 4.82
CA SER A 56 11.09 -2.81 3.98
C SER A 56 11.92 -2.24 2.82
N LEU A 57 12.75 -3.05 2.18
CA LEU A 57 13.47 -2.64 0.97
C LEU A 57 12.53 -2.28 -0.18
N ASP A 58 11.41 -2.99 -0.29
CA ASP A 58 10.40 -2.71 -1.31
C ASP A 58 9.74 -1.34 -1.09
N GLU A 59 9.42 -1.00 0.15
CA GLU A 59 8.91 0.33 0.51
C GLU A 59 9.94 1.43 0.29
N LEU A 60 11.22 1.17 0.57
CA LEU A 60 12.28 2.15 0.36
C LEU A 60 12.56 2.41 -1.11
N LEU A 61 12.61 1.34 -1.91
CA LEU A 61 12.96 1.43 -3.34
C LEU A 61 11.79 1.87 -4.21
N ASP A 62 10.60 2.02 -3.61
CA ASP A 62 9.39 2.38 -4.35
C ASP A 62 9.24 1.50 -5.61
N HIS A 63 9.45 0.18 -5.41
CA HIS A 63 9.36 -0.81 -6.48
C HIS A 63 7.91 -0.98 -6.95
N GLN A 64 7.36 0.09 -7.51
CA GLN A 64 6.01 0.13 -8.06
C GLN A 64 5.93 -0.32 -9.52
N HIS A 65 6.98 -0.95 -10.03
CA HIS A 65 6.96 -1.57 -11.35
C HIS A 65 6.44 -3.01 -11.33
N GLY A 66 5.59 -3.33 -10.39
CA GLY A 66 4.91 -4.62 -10.31
C GLY A 66 4.32 -4.84 -8.92
N LEU A 67 3.21 -5.55 -8.90
CA LEU A 67 2.59 -5.96 -7.65
C LEU A 67 3.55 -6.90 -6.90
N PRO A 68 3.74 -6.76 -5.58
CA PRO A 68 4.49 -7.72 -4.79
C PRO A 68 3.96 -9.13 -5.05
N LYS A 69 4.82 -10.15 -5.09
CA LYS A 69 4.34 -11.53 -5.20
C LYS A 69 3.46 -11.86 -4.00
N ALA A 70 2.29 -12.43 -4.26
CA ALA A 70 1.42 -12.90 -3.20
C ALA A 70 2.11 -13.99 -2.38
N SER A 71 1.95 -13.95 -1.06
CA SER A 71 2.38 -15.04 -0.19
C SER A 71 1.40 -16.22 -0.27
N ALA A 72 1.82 -17.40 0.19
CA ALA A 72 0.98 -18.61 0.14
C ALA A 72 -0.30 -18.48 1.00
N ASP A 73 -0.29 -17.58 1.99
CA ASP A 73 -1.40 -17.38 2.93
C ASP A 73 -2.31 -16.21 2.53
N GLU A 74 -2.09 -15.61 1.37
CA GLU A 74 -2.91 -14.51 0.84
C GLU A 74 -4.03 -15.01 -0.06
N SER A 75 -5.24 -14.48 0.12
CA SER A 75 -6.29 -14.58 -0.90
C SER A 75 -6.17 -13.39 -1.84
N VAL A 76 -5.98 -13.64 -3.12
CA VAL A 76 -5.80 -12.60 -4.15
C VAL A 76 -6.95 -12.65 -5.14
N THR A 77 -7.58 -11.50 -5.34
CA THR A 77 -8.59 -11.28 -6.40
C THR A 77 -8.05 -10.24 -7.36
N GLU A 78 -7.99 -10.57 -8.63
CA GLU A 78 -7.54 -9.68 -9.70
C GLU A 78 -8.69 -9.32 -10.64
N TYR A 79 -8.65 -8.11 -11.18
CA TYR A 79 -9.61 -7.63 -12.18
C TYR A 79 -8.91 -6.75 -13.21
N ASP A 80 -9.11 -7.06 -14.49
CA ASP A 80 -8.62 -6.26 -15.61
C ASP A 80 -9.53 -5.06 -15.83
N ILE A 81 -8.96 -3.86 -15.89
CA ILE A 81 -9.70 -2.62 -16.09
C ILE A 81 -9.40 -2.03 -17.48
N ASP A 82 -10.42 -1.53 -18.14
CA ASP A 82 -10.39 -1.10 -19.54
C ASP A 82 -10.50 0.43 -19.74
N GLY A 83 -10.36 1.23 -18.69
CA GLY A 83 -10.45 2.68 -18.82
C GLY A 83 -10.55 3.41 -17.48
N LYS A 84 -10.63 4.74 -17.56
CA LYS A 84 -10.72 5.60 -16.38
C LYS A 84 -12.08 5.50 -15.72
N LYS A 85 -12.08 5.24 -14.40
CA LYS A 85 -13.29 5.01 -13.59
C LYS A 85 -13.18 5.65 -12.20
N ARG A 86 -14.32 5.88 -11.57
CA ARG A 86 -14.43 6.18 -10.14
C ARG A 86 -14.54 4.86 -9.39
N PHE A 87 -13.90 4.80 -8.23
CA PHE A 87 -13.87 3.61 -7.38
C PHE A 87 -14.68 3.88 -6.12
N ASP A 88 -15.64 3.01 -5.85
CA ASP A 88 -16.37 2.94 -4.59
C ASP A 88 -15.96 1.65 -3.88
N ILE A 89 -15.27 1.80 -2.76
CA ILE A 89 -14.68 0.70 -2.02
C ILE A 89 -15.42 0.58 -0.69
N SER A 90 -16.07 -0.55 -0.47
CA SER A 90 -16.82 -0.84 0.73
C SER A 90 -16.25 -2.06 1.45
N ILE A 91 -15.79 -1.86 2.68
CA ILE A 91 -15.26 -2.92 3.53
C ILE A 91 -16.07 -2.91 4.82
N ILE A 92 -16.76 -4.03 5.15
CA ILE A 92 -17.65 -4.07 6.31
C ILE A 92 -16.90 -3.82 7.61
N SER A 93 -15.74 -4.46 7.79
CA SER A 93 -14.89 -4.27 8.97
C SER A 93 -13.54 -4.93 8.75
N SER A 94 -12.46 -4.26 9.16
CA SER A 94 -11.09 -4.78 9.03
C SER A 94 -10.19 -4.27 10.16
N LYS A 95 -9.08 -4.94 10.39
CA LYS A 95 -8.01 -4.47 11.27
C LYS A 95 -7.20 -3.38 10.57
N LYS A 96 -6.80 -3.64 9.34
CA LYS A 96 -5.96 -2.73 8.56
C LYS A 96 -6.42 -2.70 7.11
N VAL A 97 -6.49 -1.49 6.54
CA VAL A 97 -6.66 -1.25 5.12
C VAL A 97 -5.44 -0.52 4.58
N CYS A 98 -4.91 -1.01 3.47
CA CYS A 98 -3.86 -0.35 2.72
C CYS A 98 -4.32 -0.13 1.29
N LEU A 99 -4.33 1.12 0.83
CA LEU A 99 -4.57 1.47 -0.56
C LEU A 99 -3.26 1.90 -1.22
N TYR A 100 -2.92 1.24 -2.31
CA TYR A 100 -1.69 1.50 -3.06
C TYR A 100 -2.02 1.90 -4.50
N GLY A 101 -1.60 3.10 -4.90
CA GLY A 101 -1.53 3.44 -6.31
C GLY A 101 -0.28 2.83 -6.95
N TYR A 102 -0.38 2.29 -8.15
CA TYR A 102 0.76 1.72 -8.85
C TYR A 102 0.66 1.89 -10.38
N GLU A 103 1.77 1.69 -11.06
CA GLU A 103 1.82 1.73 -12.53
C GLU A 103 1.55 0.32 -13.08
N GLY A 104 0.31 0.06 -13.46
CA GLY A 104 -0.12 -1.24 -13.97
C GLY A 104 -1.52 -1.17 -14.59
N GLU A 105 -2.08 -2.32 -14.92
CA GLU A 105 -3.35 -2.41 -15.67
C GLU A 105 -4.44 -3.17 -14.93
N LYS A 106 -4.14 -3.76 -13.75
CA LYS A 106 -5.08 -4.59 -12.99
C LYS A 106 -5.40 -4.00 -11.63
N ILE A 107 -6.62 -4.15 -11.20
CA ILE A 107 -6.97 -4.02 -9.79
C ILE A 107 -6.56 -5.32 -9.10
N GLN A 108 -5.96 -5.23 -7.92
CA GLN A 108 -5.69 -6.39 -7.12
C GLN A 108 -6.12 -6.16 -5.67
N VAL A 109 -6.98 -7.03 -5.16
CA VAL A 109 -7.41 -7.04 -3.76
C VAL A 109 -6.80 -8.24 -3.07
N ARG A 110 -6.02 -8.00 -2.04
CA ARG A 110 -5.35 -9.03 -1.23
C ARG A 110 -5.90 -9.03 0.18
N LEU A 111 -6.27 -10.19 0.64
CA LEU A 111 -6.74 -10.42 2.00
C LEU A 111 -5.75 -11.30 2.74
N THR A 112 -5.35 -10.87 3.93
CA THR A 112 -4.53 -11.65 4.87
C THR A 112 -5.16 -11.62 6.26
N ALA A 113 -4.84 -12.59 7.08
CA ALA A 113 -5.22 -12.60 8.48
C ALA A 113 -4.00 -12.91 9.36
N ASP A 114 -4.02 -12.38 10.58
CA ASP A 114 -2.93 -12.60 11.57
C ASP A 114 -2.93 -14.03 12.12
N GLU A 115 -3.94 -14.83 11.79
CA GLU A 115 -4.08 -16.24 12.19
C GLU A 115 -4.36 -17.09 10.96
N ILE A 116 -4.10 -18.40 11.05
CA ILE A 116 -4.41 -19.36 9.98
C ILE A 116 -5.93 -19.47 9.82
N ILE A 117 -6.47 -18.82 8.80
CA ILE A 117 -7.88 -18.81 8.44
C ILE A 117 -8.00 -19.20 6.97
N ASP A 118 -8.98 -20.04 6.64
CA ASP A 118 -9.35 -20.26 5.25
C ASP A 118 -10.05 -19.01 4.70
N MET A 119 -9.24 -18.12 4.08
CA MET A 119 -9.67 -16.82 3.61
C MET A 119 -10.82 -16.91 2.60
N GLN A 120 -10.83 -17.92 1.74
CA GLN A 120 -11.87 -18.11 0.73
C GLN A 120 -13.23 -18.50 1.33
N LYS A 121 -13.21 -19.14 2.51
CA LYS A 121 -14.44 -19.48 3.25
C LYS A 121 -14.86 -18.41 4.23
N ALA A 122 -13.94 -17.56 4.68
CA ALA A 122 -14.22 -16.52 5.66
C ALA A 122 -14.65 -15.20 5.02
N PHE A 123 -14.13 -14.87 3.85
CA PHE A 123 -14.33 -13.57 3.19
C PHE A 123 -14.68 -13.72 1.71
N LYS A 124 -15.37 -12.71 1.19
CA LYS A 124 -15.72 -12.58 -0.22
C LYS A 124 -15.35 -11.21 -0.75
N VAL A 125 -14.58 -11.20 -1.83
CA VAL A 125 -14.35 -9.99 -2.63
C VAL A 125 -15.30 -10.00 -3.81
N LYS A 126 -16.00 -8.90 -4.03
CA LYS A 126 -16.79 -8.63 -5.24
C LYS A 126 -16.24 -7.40 -5.92
N ILE A 127 -16.14 -7.45 -7.24
CA ILE A 127 -15.80 -6.31 -8.08
C ILE A 127 -16.87 -6.23 -9.16
N ASP A 128 -17.65 -5.16 -9.12
CA ASP A 128 -18.72 -4.89 -10.09
C ASP A 128 -18.31 -3.67 -10.91
N ASP A 129 -18.14 -3.86 -12.23
CA ASP A 129 -17.78 -2.80 -13.17
C ASP A 129 -19.00 -2.35 -13.96
N VAL A 130 -19.48 -1.15 -13.72
CA VAL A 130 -20.67 -0.59 -14.38
C VAL A 130 -20.35 0.78 -14.97
N LYS A 131 -20.18 0.87 -16.27
CA LYS A 131 -19.91 2.12 -17.01
C LYS A 131 -18.61 2.78 -16.54
N GLN A 132 -18.70 3.92 -15.83
CA GLN A 132 -17.56 4.69 -15.32
C GLN A 132 -17.32 4.50 -13.83
N LYS A 133 -17.91 3.46 -13.23
CA LYS A 133 -17.81 3.16 -11.81
C LYS A 133 -17.39 1.72 -11.59
N ILE A 134 -16.47 1.52 -10.65
CA ILE A 134 -16.12 0.20 -10.11
C ILE A 134 -16.48 0.18 -8.64
N ASP A 135 -17.34 -0.77 -8.28
CA ASP A 135 -17.69 -1.06 -6.90
C ASP A 135 -16.86 -2.26 -6.43
N ILE A 136 -16.02 -2.05 -5.40
CA ILE A 136 -15.25 -3.12 -4.75
C ILE A 136 -15.83 -3.35 -3.36
N SER A 137 -16.33 -4.54 -3.08
CA SER A 137 -16.80 -4.88 -1.75
C SER A 137 -16.02 -6.05 -1.15
N VAL A 138 -15.70 -5.94 0.14
CA VAL A 138 -15.13 -7.01 0.95
C VAL A 138 -16.09 -7.34 2.08
N ASP A 139 -16.72 -8.51 1.97
CA ASP A 139 -17.73 -9.01 2.89
C ASP A 139 -17.20 -10.24 3.64
N HIS A 140 -17.77 -10.55 4.78
CA HIS A 140 -17.53 -11.80 5.50
C HIS A 140 -18.71 -12.76 5.42
N TYR A 141 -18.42 -14.04 5.47
CA TYR A 141 -19.43 -15.09 5.52
C TYR A 141 -19.91 -15.38 6.96
N ASN A 142 -20.98 -16.18 7.09
CA ASN A 142 -21.72 -16.46 8.34
C ASN A 142 -20.87 -17.03 9.50
N ASN A 143 -19.69 -17.55 9.23
CA ASN A 143 -18.76 -18.09 10.24
C ASN A 143 -17.80 -17.02 10.79
N MET A 144 -17.87 -15.79 10.29
CA MET A 144 -17.04 -14.67 10.72
C MET A 144 -17.93 -13.52 11.16
N THR A 145 -17.73 -12.99 12.35
CA THR A 145 -18.45 -11.78 12.82
C THR A 145 -17.66 -10.52 12.45
N ALA A 146 -18.34 -9.37 12.36
CA ALA A 146 -17.70 -8.08 12.13
C ALA A 146 -16.60 -7.77 13.18
N THR A 147 -16.82 -8.17 14.44
CA THR A 147 -15.83 -8.01 15.51
C THR A 147 -14.57 -8.86 15.27
N GLN A 148 -14.75 -10.09 14.79
CA GLN A 148 -13.62 -10.96 14.45
C GLN A 148 -12.87 -10.47 13.21
N ALA A 149 -13.58 -10.02 12.17
CA ALA A 149 -12.97 -9.41 10.99
C ALA A 149 -12.17 -8.16 11.37
N LYS A 150 -12.71 -7.28 12.20
CA LYS A 150 -12.02 -6.10 12.72
C LYS A 150 -10.75 -6.43 13.49
N ALA A 151 -10.70 -7.57 14.18
CA ALA A 151 -9.52 -7.98 14.93
C ALA A 151 -8.43 -8.65 14.07
N LYS A 152 -8.78 -9.21 12.92
CA LYS A 152 -7.92 -10.15 12.19
C LYS A 152 -7.67 -9.82 10.74
N LEU A 153 -8.64 -9.22 10.03
CA LEU A 153 -8.57 -9.01 8.58
C LEU A 153 -7.67 -7.83 8.23
N ASN A 154 -6.69 -8.08 7.38
CA ASN A 154 -5.91 -7.05 6.71
C ASN A 154 -6.26 -7.06 5.22
N VAL A 155 -6.56 -5.88 4.67
CA VAL A 155 -6.95 -5.68 3.27
C VAL A 155 -5.91 -4.79 2.60
N ALA A 156 -5.32 -5.26 1.51
CA ALA A 156 -4.47 -4.44 0.66
C ALA A 156 -5.09 -4.36 -0.74
N ILE A 157 -5.32 -3.14 -1.22
CA ILE A 157 -5.91 -2.89 -2.53
C ILE A 157 -4.90 -2.10 -3.37
N TYR A 158 -4.52 -2.69 -4.50
CA TYR A 158 -3.63 -2.09 -5.48
C TYR A 158 -4.46 -1.57 -6.66
N LEU A 159 -4.33 -0.29 -6.94
CA LEU A 159 -5.13 0.42 -7.93
C LEU A 159 -4.21 1.06 -8.99
N PRO A 160 -4.46 0.83 -10.28
CA PRO A 160 -3.66 1.40 -11.35
C PRO A 160 -3.94 2.91 -11.48
N ASN A 161 -2.94 3.76 -11.16
CA ASN A 161 -3.06 5.22 -11.15
C ASN A 161 -3.59 5.82 -12.46
N GLN A 162 -3.22 5.23 -13.59
CA GLN A 162 -3.64 5.73 -14.92
C GLN A 162 -5.16 5.66 -15.16
N TYR A 163 -5.88 4.83 -14.40
CA TYR A 163 -7.33 4.63 -14.55
C TYR A 163 -8.17 5.28 -13.45
N LEU A 164 -7.56 5.97 -12.48
CA LEU A 164 -8.27 6.58 -11.37
C LEU A 164 -8.90 7.93 -11.77
N LEU A 165 -10.19 8.11 -11.53
CA LEU A 165 -10.91 9.38 -11.59
C LEU A 165 -11.31 9.90 -10.21
N GLY A 166 -11.22 9.08 -9.17
CA GLY A 166 -11.56 9.36 -7.79
C GLY A 166 -11.84 8.08 -7.04
N ILE A 167 -11.65 8.12 -5.73
CA ILE A 167 -11.86 6.96 -4.84
C ILE A 167 -12.71 7.41 -3.66
N GLU A 168 -13.76 6.66 -3.39
CA GLU A 168 -14.54 6.72 -2.17
C GLU A 168 -14.33 5.42 -1.39
N LEU A 169 -13.88 5.52 -0.13
CA LEU A 169 -13.69 4.37 0.76
C LEU A 169 -14.65 4.45 1.93
N SER A 170 -15.41 3.39 2.15
CA SER A 170 -16.28 3.20 3.30
C SER A 170 -15.81 1.99 4.12
N ASP A 171 -15.33 2.22 5.36
CA ASP A 171 -14.82 1.16 6.23
C ASP A 171 -14.89 1.52 7.73
N GLN A 172 -14.83 0.49 8.58
CA GLN A 172 -14.59 0.59 10.02
C GLN A 172 -13.27 -0.11 10.37
N THR A 173 -12.16 0.47 9.96
CA THR A 173 -10.82 -0.07 10.18
C THR A 173 -10.16 0.51 11.43
N GLU A 174 -9.22 -0.24 11.99
CA GLU A 174 -8.37 0.29 13.04
C GLU A 174 -7.24 1.14 12.45
N TYR A 175 -6.67 0.74 11.32
CA TYR A 175 -5.58 1.44 10.65
C TYR A 175 -5.83 1.57 9.16
N LEU A 176 -5.74 2.81 8.64
CA LEU A 176 -5.78 3.12 7.22
C LEU A 176 -4.43 3.66 6.76
N THR A 177 -3.88 3.07 5.72
CA THR A 177 -2.65 3.54 5.06
C THR A 177 -2.93 3.79 3.59
N ILE A 178 -2.52 4.95 3.09
CA ILE A 178 -2.66 5.31 1.68
C ILE A 178 -1.28 5.68 1.16
N SER A 179 -0.89 5.07 0.05
CA SER A 179 0.41 5.29 -0.58
C SER A 179 0.28 5.44 -2.08
N ASN A 180 0.94 6.45 -2.62
CA ASN A 180 1.10 6.67 -4.06
C ASN A 180 -0.20 6.70 -4.88
N LEU A 181 -1.29 7.16 -4.29
CA LEU A 181 -2.53 7.43 -5.02
C LEU A 181 -2.49 8.83 -5.63
N HIS A 182 -2.71 8.93 -6.94
CA HIS A 182 -2.68 10.18 -7.70
C HIS A 182 -4.10 10.56 -8.15
N THR A 183 -5.02 10.69 -7.19
CA THR A 183 -6.42 11.04 -7.45
C THR A 183 -7.08 11.64 -6.21
N ASP A 184 -8.25 12.21 -6.35
CA ASP A 184 -9.10 12.61 -5.23
C ASP A 184 -9.55 11.40 -4.42
N PHE A 185 -9.51 11.54 -3.09
CA PHE A 185 -9.84 10.48 -2.15
C PHE A 185 -10.80 10.99 -1.08
N GLU A 186 -11.92 10.28 -0.91
CA GLU A 186 -12.89 10.52 0.14
C GLU A 186 -12.98 9.31 1.07
N PHE A 187 -12.99 9.52 2.38
CA PHE A 187 -13.13 8.47 3.37
C PHE A 187 -14.37 8.69 4.24
N SER A 188 -15.24 7.70 4.28
CA SER A 188 -16.38 7.66 5.18
C SER A 188 -16.24 6.46 6.13
N GLY A 189 -15.98 6.71 7.43
CA GLY A 189 -15.79 5.62 8.39
C GLY A 189 -15.06 6.05 9.66
N LYS A 190 -14.44 5.09 10.33
CA LYS A 190 -13.59 5.30 11.51
C LYS A 190 -12.26 4.60 11.30
N ALA A 191 -11.17 5.36 11.29
CA ALA A 191 -9.80 4.87 11.33
C ALA A 191 -9.01 5.62 12.40
N LYS A 192 -7.91 5.03 12.86
CA LYS A 192 -6.89 5.71 13.67
C LYS A 192 -5.74 6.16 12.78
#